data_5d5ca739de1c78d6cb0708c4c9c32499
#
_entry.id   5d5ca739de1c78d6cb0708c4c9c32499
#
_cell.length_a   1.000
_cell.length_b   1.000
_cell.length_c   1.000
_cell.angle_alpha   90.00
_cell.angle_beta   90.00
_cell.angle_gamma   90.00
#
_symmetry.space_group_name_H-M   'P 1'
#
loop_
_entity.id
_entity.type
_entity.pdbx_description
1 polymer ?
#
loop_
_entity_poly.entity_id
_entity_poly.type
_entity_poly.pdbx_seq_one_letter_code
_entity_poly.pdbx_strand_id
1 'polypeptide(L)'
;KIEYWVMHHKKVVYVVTGVVLLLSVAGIFRLKTVAFIVDDLPKTDKIYTDLKFFEKNFKGVMPLEIVVDTKKRRGISGTRALGVFEKVDSLSQYIVAQDNMNRPLSIGEGLKFATQAFYEGDTAYYKLPGATDGAFIGEYLRPNKNDSNKNGLAKTLTAFMDTARQSTRISVSMADVGTKELPVLLNGIQQRANELFDTAQYKVQLTGTSITFLEGSKFIINGLKESIFWAFLLISLCMLYLFKSFRILICSLVPNLIPLVITAG
;
A
#
# COMPACT_ATOMS: atom_id res chain seq x y z
N LYS A 1 -48.12 18.75 -14.77
CA LYS A 1 -47.90 19.64 -13.59
C LYS A 1 -46.47 20.24 -13.59
N ILE A 2 -45.42 19.46 -13.87
CA ILE A 2 -44.02 19.94 -13.91
C ILE A 2 -43.81 20.94 -15.06
N GLU A 3 -44.35 20.66 -16.26
CA GLU A 3 -44.25 21.54 -17.42
C GLU A 3 -44.85 22.93 -17.14
N TYR A 4 -46.04 22.98 -16.50
CA TYR A 4 -46.68 24.23 -16.11
C TYR A 4 -45.83 25.04 -15.13
N TRP A 5 -45.21 24.39 -14.14
CA TRP A 5 -44.32 25.01 -13.17
C TRP A 5 -43.08 25.61 -13.83
N VAL A 6 -42.42 24.83 -14.70
CA VAL A 6 -41.19 25.26 -15.42
C VAL A 6 -41.47 26.47 -16.32
N MET A 7 -42.67 26.48 -16.99
CA MET A 7 -42.99 27.57 -17.91
C MET A 7 -43.41 28.86 -17.20
N HIS A 8 -44.11 28.76 -16.05
CA HIS A 8 -44.63 29.95 -15.34
C HIS A 8 -43.72 30.47 -14.24
N HIS A 9 -42.85 29.64 -13.68
CA HIS A 9 -41.96 30.02 -12.58
C HIS A 9 -40.45 29.88 -12.92
N LYS A 10 -40.04 30.27 -14.12
CA LYS A 10 -38.67 30.16 -14.62
C LYS A 10 -37.62 30.70 -13.65
N LYS A 11 -37.87 31.87 -13.02
CA LYS A 11 -36.95 32.48 -12.04
C LYS A 11 -36.70 31.57 -10.83
N VAL A 12 -37.78 30.93 -10.33
CA VAL A 12 -37.69 30.02 -9.19
C VAL A 12 -36.86 28.76 -9.56
N VAL A 13 -37.10 28.21 -10.75
CA VAL A 13 -36.36 27.06 -11.25
C VAL A 13 -34.88 27.37 -11.37
N TYR A 14 -34.51 28.51 -11.95
CA TYR A 14 -33.10 28.92 -12.04
C TYR A 14 -32.41 29.14 -10.67
N VAL A 15 -33.14 29.78 -9.74
CA VAL A 15 -32.60 30.02 -8.37
C VAL A 15 -32.42 28.69 -7.64
N VAL A 16 -33.40 27.79 -7.67
CA VAL A 16 -33.28 26.48 -7.02
C VAL A 16 -32.16 25.66 -7.62
N THR A 17 -32.06 25.58 -8.95
CA THR A 17 -30.96 24.89 -9.63
C THR A 17 -29.62 25.49 -9.28
N GLY A 18 -29.51 26.83 -9.23
CA GLY A 18 -28.27 27.51 -8.83
C GLY A 18 -27.87 27.21 -7.40
N VAL A 19 -28.82 27.21 -6.45
CA VAL A 19 -28.55 26.86 -5.04
C VAL A 19 -28.12 25.39 -4.91
N VAL A 20 -28.83 24.47 -5.56
CA VAL A 20 -28.47 23.04 -5.55
C VAL A 20 -27.08 22.83 -6.16
N LEU A 21 -26.76 23.51 -7.26
CA LEU A 21 -25.45 23.42 -7.90
C LEU A 21 -24.33 23.93 -6.96
N LEU A 22 -24.55 25.07 -6.29
CA LEU A 22 -23.57 25.60 -5.34
C LEU A 22 -23.34 24.64 -4.16
N LEU A 23 -24.41 24.04 -3.63
CA LEU A 23 -24.33 23.04 -2.57
C LEU A 23 -23.58 21.79 -3.04
N SER A 24 -23.84 21.35 -4.25
CA SER A 24 -23.16 20.17 -4.84
C SER A 24 -21.67 20.45 -5.07
N VAL A 25 -21.31 21.63 -5.58
CA VAL A 25 -19.91 22.00 -5.73
C VAL A 25 -19.20 22.06 -4.37
N ALA A 26 -19.85 22.63 -3.35
CA ALA A 26 -19.32 22.60 -1.99
C ALA A 26 -19.21 21.18 -1.43
N GLY A 27 -20.14 20.28 -1.78
CA GLY A 27 -20.10 18.85 -1.47
C GLY A 27 -18.90 18.14 -2.09
N ILE A 28 -18.66 18.37 -3.38
CA ILE A 28 -17.50 17.79 -4.10
C ILE A 28 -16.17 18.15 -3.42
N PHE A 29 -15.99 19.40 -3.00
CA PHE A 29 -14.77 19.82 -2.28
C PHE A 29 -14.64 19.16 -0.90
N ARG A 30 -15.73 18.70 -0.32
CA ARG A 30 -15.74 18.05 1.00
C ARG A 30 -15.63 16.53 0.90
N LEU A 31 -15.84 15.96 -0.27
CA LEU A 31 -15.71 14.52 -0.53
C LEU A 31 -14.26 14.07 -0.29
N LYS A 32 -14.10 13.13 0.62
CA LYS A 32 -12.84 12.44 0.86
C LYS A 32 -12.98 11.02 0.33
N THR A 33 -12.43 10.76 -0.84
CA THR A 33 -12.40 9.39 -1.38
C THR A 33 -11.36 8.60 -0.62
N VAL A 34 -11.81 7.68 0.23
CA VAL A 34 -10.97 6.70 0.92
C VAL A 34 -11.46 5.33 0.49
N ALA A 35 -10.61 4.55 -0.12
CA ALA A 35 -10.91 3.17 -0.47
C ALA A 35 -10.22 2.24 0.54
N PHE A 36 -10.96 1.27 1.05
CA PHE A 36 -10.49 0.18 1.87
C PHE A 36 -10.65 -1.12 1.08
N ILE A 37 -9.71 -2.03 1.19
CA ILE A 37 -9.75 -3.30 0.46
C ILE A 37 -10.89 -4.18 0.96
N VAL A 38 -11.07 -4.20 2.29
CA VAL A 38 -12.06 -5.08 2.93
C VAL A 38 -13.49 -4.57 2.72
N ASP A 39 -13.68 -3.25 2.55
CA ASP A 39 -15.02 -2.65 2.42
C ASP A 39 -15.69 -2.90 1.05
N ASP A 40 -14.94 -3.36 0.05
CA ASP A 40 -15.49 -3.78 -1.25
C ASP A 40 -16.31 -5.08 -1.15
N LEU A 41 -16.21 -5.80 -0.03
CA LEU A 41 -16.93 -7.03 0.21
C LEU A 41 -18.28 -6.78 0.91
N PRO A 42 -19.36 -7.49 0.55
CA PRO A 42 -20.61 -7.42 1.29
C PRO A 42 -20.42 -7.80 2.76
N LYS A 43 -20.93 -6.98 3.69
CA LYS A 43 -20.77 -7.19 5.14
C LYS A 43 -21.37 -8.50 5.64
N THR A 44 -22.27 -9.11 4.87
CA THR A 44 -22.91 -10.40 5.16
C THR A 44 -22.07 -11.58 4.67
N ASP A 45 -21.01 -11.33 3.89
CA ASP A 45 -20.15 -12.38 3.37
C ASP A 45 -19.26 -12.96 4.49
N LYS A 46 -19.08 -14.28 4.46
CA LYS A 46 -18.20 -14.98 5.39
C LYS A 46 -16.76 -14.49 5.27
N ILE A 47 -16.30 -14.20 4.04
CA ILE A 47 -14.94 -13.69 3.81
C ILE A 47 -14.74 -12.35 4.53
N TYR A 48 -15.74 -11.45 4.48
CA TYR A 48 -15.68 -10.17 5.20
C TYR A 48 -15.54 -10.38 6.72
N THR A 49 -16.36 -11.24 7.29
CA THR A 49 -16.33 -11.53 8.74
C THR A 49 -15.03 -12.18 9.16
N ASP A 50 -14.50 -13.12 8.37
CA ASP A 50 -13.22 -13.78 8.63
C ASP A 50 -12.05 -12.78 8.53
N LEU A 51 -12.02 -11.92 7.51
CA LEU A 51 -11.00 -10.86 7.38
C LEU A 51 -11.02 -9.88 8.55
N LYS A 52 -12.22 -9.44 8.99
CA LYS A 52 -12.35 -8.56 10.17
C LYS A 52 -11.94 -9.25 11.46
N PHE A 53 -12.16 -10.55 11.58
CA PHE A 53 -11.64 -11.33 12.70
C PHE A 53 -10.10 -11.33 12.72
N PHE A 54 -9.45 -11.58 11.58
CA PHE A 54 -8.00 -11.54 11.46
C PHE A 54 -7.44 -10.14 11.70
N GLU A 55 -8.08 -9.12 11.15
CA GLU A 55 -7.66 -7.72 11.36
C GLU A 55 -7.65 -7.35 12.85
N LYS A 56 -8.72 -7.72 13.57
CA LYS A 56 -8.86 -7.44 15.00
C LYS A 56 -7.88 -8.21 15.88
N ASN A 57 -7.64 -9.49 15.59
CA ASN A 57 -6.86 -10.36 16.46
C ASN A 57 -5.38 -10.43 16.09
N PHE A 58 -5.01 -10.15 14.83
CA PHE A 58 -3.65 -10.27 14.32
C PHE A 58 -3.10 -8.94 13.75
N LYS A 59 -3.69 -7.81 14.12
CA LYS A 59 -3.27 -6.45 13.72
C LYS A 59 -3.16 -6.25 12.20
N GLY A 60 -3.93 -6.99 11.43
CA GLY A 60 -4.05 -6.76 9.99
C GLY A 60 -3.84 -8.00 9.12
N VAL A 61 -4.32 -7.86 7.89
CA VAL A 61 -4.30 -8.92 6.86
C VAL A 61 -3.61 -8.46 5.57
N MET A 62 -3.20 -7.18 5.53
CA MET A 62 -2.61 -6.58 4.33
C MET A 62 -1.10 -6.82 4.30
N PRO A 63 -0.58 -7.60 3.35
CA PRO A 63 0.86 -7.83 3.26
C PRO A 63 1.59 -6.61 2.68
N LEU A 64 2.64 -6.21 3.37
CA LEU A 64 3.65 -5.26 2.92
C LEU A 64 4.99 -5.97 2.91
N GLU A 65 5.69 -5.88 1.79
CA GLU A 65 7.02 -6.43 1.60
C GLU A 65 8.03 -5.30 1.40
N ILE A 66 9.13 -5.34 2.13
CA ILE A 66 10.23 -4.39 2.00
C ILE A 66 11.44 -5.16 1.52
N VAL A 67 11.89 -4.87 0.30
CA VAL A 67 13.04 -5.53 -0.31
C VAL A 67 14.25 -4.61 -0.18
N VAL A 68 15.29 -5.11 0.45
CA VAL A 68 16.59 -4.44 0.60
C VAL A 68 17.59 -5.11 -0.32
N ASP A 69 18.02 -4.43 -1.37
CA ASP A 69 18.99 -4.87 -2.36
C ASP A 69 20.34 -4.17 -2.11
N THR A 70 21.39 -4.96 -1.93
CA THR A 70 22.77 -4.49 -1.71
C THR A 70 23.47 -4.07 -3.00
N LYS A 71 22.80 -4.15 -4.16
CA LYS A 71 23.37 -3.87 -5.50
C LYS A 71 24.62 -4.71 -5.84
N LYS A 72 25.00 -5.66 -4.99
CA LYS A 72 26.19 -6.49 -5.16
C LYS A 72 25.86 -7.96 -4.98
N ARG A 73 26.17 -8.77 -5.97
CA ARG A 73 26.06 -10.23 -5.86
C ARG A 73 26.85 -10.71 -4.65
N ARG A 74 26.25 -11.54 -3.78
CA ARG A 74 26.78 -11.99 -2.49
C ARG A 74 27.07 -10.82 -1.51
N GLY A 75 26.37 -9.70 -1.65
CA GLY A 75 26.47 -8.56 -0.72
C GLY A 75 26.07 -8.93 0.72
N ILE A 76 25.17 -9.92 0.85
CA ILE A 76 24.73 -10.48 2.13
C ILE A 76 25.50 -11.79 2.39
N SER A 77 26.83 -11.68 2.59
CA SER A 77 27.68 -12.84 2.85
C SER A 77 28.84 -12.47 3.78
N GLY A 78 29.26 -13.42 4.62
CA GLY A 78 30.37 -13.24 5.56
C GLY A 78 30.10 -12.15 6.60
N THR A 79 31.11 -11.44 7.03
CA THR A 79 31.04 -10.40 8.06
C THR A 79 30.17 -9.20 7.66
N ARG A 80 30.05 -8.90 6.36
CA ARG A 80 29.18 -7.82 5.86
C ARG A 80 27.69 -8.09 6.08
N ALA A 81 27.31 -9.36 6.12
CA ALA A 81 25.91 -9.75 6.35
C ALA A 81 25.41 -9.26 7.70
N LEU A 82 26.22 -9.27 8.75
CA LEU A 82 25.84 -8.79 10.08
C LEU A 82 25.42 -7.32 10.05
N GLY A 83 26.20 -6.45 9.40
CA GLY A 83 25.84 -5.04 9.27
C GLY A 83 24.55 -4.80 8.44
N VAL A 84 24.24 -5.66 7.48
CA VAL A 84 22.95 -5.60 6.77
C VAL A 84 21.81 -6.04 7.70
N PHE A 85 22.03 -7.12 8.48
CA PHE A 85 21.02 -7.64 9.41
C PHE A 85 20.72 -6.67 10.56
N GLU A 86 21.73 -5.97 11.08
CA GLU A 86 21.54 -4.90 12.08
C GLU A 86 20.68 -3.76 11.54
N LYS A 87 20.89 -3.34 10.30
CA LYS A 87 20.05 -2.32 9.64
C LYS A 87 18.63 -2.81 9.39
N VAL A 88 18.48 -4.07 8.93
CA VAL A 88 17.18 -4.73 8.76
C VAL A 88 16.43 -4.81 10.09
N ASP A 89 17.13 -5.15 11.17
CA ASP A 89 16.56 -5.22 12.50
C ASP A 89 16.12 -3.83 13.00
N SER A 90 16.95 -2.82 12.82
CA SER A 90 16.62 -1.43 13.17
C SER A 90 15.39 -0.92 12.42
N LEU A 91 15.25 -1.27 11.14
CA LEU A 91 14.04 -0.94 10.36
C LEU A 91 12.84 -1.74 10.87
N SER A 92 13.01 -3.02 11.20
CA SER A 92 11.95 -3.87 11.76
C SER A 92 11.44 -3.33 13.10
N GLN A 93 12.31 -2.84 13.96
CA GLN A 93 11.94 -2.20 15.23
C GLN A 93 11.13 -0.91 15.01
N TYR A 94 11.52 -0.09 14.04
CA TYR A 94 10.74 1.09 13.67
C TYR A 94 9.33 0.73 13.19
N ILE A 95 9.21 -0.35 12.41
CA ILE A 95 7.91 -0.84 11.90
C ILE A 95 7.04 -1.35 13.05
N VAL A 96 7.58 -2.11 13.99
CA VAL A 96 6.84 -2.59 15.18
C VAL A 96 6.27 -1.44 16.02
N ALA A 97 6.96 -0.31 16.06
CA ALA A 97 6.52 0.88 16.79
C ALA A 97 5.32 1.59 16.14
N GLN A 98 4.91 1.21 14.92
CA GLN A 98 3.72 1.74 14.27
C GLN A 98 2.48 0.98 14.73
N ASP A 99 1.43 1.68 15.16
CA ASP A 99 0.21 1.07 15.73
C ASP A 99 -0.53 0.14 14.76
N ASN A 100 -0.47 0.44 13.47
CA ASN A 100 -1.20 -0.27 12.41
C ASN A 100 -0.39 -1.42 11.77
N MET A 101 0.73 -1.82 12.38
CA MET A 101 1.60 -2.86 11.85
C MET A 101 1.82 -3.98 12.84
N ASN A 102 1.93 -5.19 12.30
CA ASN A 102 2.31 -6.36 13.07
C ASN A 102 3.84 -6.46 13.17
N ARG A 103 4.33 -7.42 13.95
CA ARG A 103 5.75 -7.73 14.02
C ARG A 103 6.25 -8.23 12.65
N PRO A 104 7.26 -7.59 12.06
CA PRO A 104 7.82 -8.02 10.80
C PRO A 104 8.50 -9.38 10.89
N LEU A 105 8.38 -10.16 9.84
CA LEU A 105 9.16 -11.38 9.64
C LEU A 105 10.34 -11.04 8.73
N SER A 106 11.55 -11.30 9.19
CA SER A 106 12.78 -11.04 8.46
C SER A 106 13.84 -12.08 8.81
N ILE A 107 14.92 -12.08 8.06
CA ILE A 107 16.07 -12.90 8.41
C ILE A 107 16.64 -12.53 9.79
N GLY A 108 16.57 -11.25 10.19
CA GLY A 108 16.98 -10.78 11.51
C GLY A 108 16.20 -11.46 12.64
N GLU A 109 14.88 -11.55 12.51
CA GLU A 109 14.04 -12.24 13.48
C GLU A 109 14.34 -13.73 13.57
N GLY A 110 14.58 -14.37 12.42
CA GLY A 110 14.98 -15.77 12.38
C GLY A 110 16.35 -16.01 13.02
N LEU A 111 17.31 -15.09 12.85
CA LEU A 111 18.61 -15.16 13.51
C LEU A 111 18.51 -14.96 15.02
N LYS A 112 17.66 -14.04 15.50
CA LYS A 112 17.40 -13.86 16.94
C LYS A 112 16.83 -15.13 17.56
N PHE A 113 15.87 -15.74 16.86
CA PHE A 113 15.28 -17.02 17.29
C PHE A 113 16.33 -18.13 17.33
N ALA A 114 17.21 -18.22 16.32
CA ALA A 114 18.28 -19.20 16.30
C ALA A 114 19.29 -18.96 17.43
N THR A 115 19.61 -17.70 17.74
CA THR A 115 20.51 -17.36 18.86
C THR A 115 19.90 -17.79 20.19
N GLN A 116 18.61 -17.46 20.41
CA GLN A 116 17.91 -17.88 21.61
C GLN A 116 17.86 -19.41 21.75
N ALA A 117 17.56 -20.12 20.67
CA ALA A 117 17.53 -21.58 20.66
C ALA A 117 18.91 -22.18 20.98
N PHE A 118 19.99 -21.58 20.49
CA PHE A 118 21.36 -22.00 20.79
C PHE A 118 21.71 -21.86 22.28
N TYR A 119 21.16 -20.86 22.94
CA TYR A 119 21.29 -20.65 24.40
C TYR A 119 20.09 -21.24 25.18
N GLU A 120 19.67 -22.45 24.81
CA GLU A 120 18.68 -23.25 25.52
C GLU A 120 17.30 -22.58 25.73
N GLY A 121 16.98 -21.58 24.90
CA GLY A 121 15.69 -20.88 24.94
C GLY A 121 15.65 -19.67 25.89
N ASP A 122 16.76 -19.27 26.48
CA ASP A 122 16.80 -18.10 27.35
C ASP A 122 16.44 -16.82 26.56
N THR A 123 15.42 -16.11 27.08
CA THR A 123 14.90 -14.87 26.48
C THR A 123 15.92 -13.73 26.45
N ALA A 124 16.91 -13.72 27.33
CA ALA A 124 18.00 -12.75 27.32
C ALA A 124 18.85 -12.80 26.04
N TYR A 125 18.83 -13.93 25.38
CA TYR A 125 19.55 -14.16 24.12
C TYR A 125 18.68 -13.98 22.86
N TYR A 126 17.48 -13.41 22.97
CA TYR A 126 16.70 -13.02 21.81
C TYR A 126 17.27 -11.73 21.16
N LYS A 127 18.44 -11.85 20.59
CA LYS A 127 19.21 -10.77 19.95
C LYS A 127 19.97 -11.29 18.73
N LEU A 128 20.38 -10.37 17.86
CA LEU A 128 21.23 -10.76 16.74
C LEU A 128 22.53 -11.40 17.23
N PRO A 129 23.04 -12.44 16.55
CA PRO A 129 24.28 -13.09 16.93
C PRO A 129 25.45 -12.12 16.80
N GLY A 130 26.33 -12.12 17.80
CA GLY A 130 27.62 -11.44 17.73
C GLY A 130 28.55 -12.10 16.72
N ALA A 131 29.74 -11.50 16.50
CA ALA A 131 30.70 -12.03 15.54
C ALA A 131 31.20 -13.46 15.90
N THR A 132 31.32 -13.76 17.20
CA THR A 132 31.66 -15.09 17.74
C THR A 132 30.51 -16.08 17.56
N ASP A 133 29.27 -15.68 17.92
CA ASP A 133 28.12 -16.56 17.86
C ASP A 133 27.74 -16.87 16.40
N GLY A 134 27.98 -15.92 15.49
CA GLY A 134 27.67 -16.06 14.06
C GLY A 134 28.46 -17.20 13.39
N ALA A 135 29.65 -17.56 13.91
CA ALA A 135 30.42 -18.69 13.42
C ALA A 135 29.73 -20.03 13.76
N PHE A 136 29.22 -20.18 14.98
CA PHE A 136 28.53 -21.38 15.46
C PHE A 136 27.12 -21.50 14.84
N ILE A 137 26.35 -20.41 14.85
CA ILE A 137 25.01 -20.38 14.27
C ILE A 137 25.07 -20.59 12.74
N GLY A 138 26.13 -20.09 12.09
CA GLY A 138 26.37 -20.26 10.66
C GLY A 138 26.43 -21.72 10.21
N GLU A 139 26.84 -22.64 11.08
CA GLU A 139 26.83 -24.08 10.80
C GLU A 139 25.40 -24.62 10.69
N TYR A 140 24.50 -24.19 11.56
CA TYR A 140 23.08 -24.56 11.54
C TYR A 140 22.32 -23.93 10.37
N LEU A 141 22.83 -22.84 9.79
CA LEU A 141 22.24 -22.16 8.64
C LEU A 141 22.68 -22.76 7.30
N ARG A 142 23.66 -23.67 7.28
CA ARG A 142 24.09 -24.35 6.07
C ARG A 142 23.16 -25.51 5.78
N PRO A 143 22.57 -25.60 4.55
CA PRO A 143 21.79 -26.76 4.18
C PRO A 143 22.65 -28.03 4.28
N ASN A 144 22.29 -28.93 5.17
CA ASN A 144 22.93 -30.23 5.25
C ASN A 144 22.12 -31.23 4.41
N LYS A 145 22.74 -31.81 3.38
CA LYS A 145 22.06 -32.74 2.46
C LYS A 145 21.60 -34.03 3.15
N ASN A 146 22.18 -34.35 4.31
CA ASN A 146 21.96 -35.65 4.99
C ASN A 146 21.00 -35.57 6.19
N ASP A 147 20.49 -34.38 6.56
CA ASP A 147 19.68 -34.25 7.77
C ASP A 147 18.46 -33.36 7.51
N SER A 148 17.31 -33.98 7.33
CA SER A 148 16.03 -33.30 7.03
C SER A 148 15.58 -32.37 8.15
N ASN A 149 15.91 -32.63 9.40
CA ASN A 149 15.51 -31.82 10.55
C ASN A 149 16.34 -30.52 10.68
N LYS A 150 17.62 -30.54 10.31
CA LYS A 150 18.48 -29.34 10.26
C LYS A 150 18.17 -28.45 9.06
N ASN A 151 17.49 -28.97 8.04
CA ASN A 151 17.13 -28.20 6.85
C ASN A 151 15.93 -27.24 7.05
N GLY A 152 15.09 -27.45 8.06
CA GLY A 152 13.89 -26.65 8.30
C GLY A 152 14.20 -25.16 8.55
N LEU A 153 15.06 -24.86 9.52
CA LEU A 153 15.46 -23.50 9.86
C LEU A 153 16.23 -22.82 8.71
N ALA A 154 17.22 -23.52 8.14
CA ALA A 154 18.00 -23.03 7.01
C ALA A 154 17.11 -22.70 5.81
N LYS A 155 16.11 -23.55 5.49
CA LYS A 155 15.15 -23.33 4.42
C LYS A 155 14.26 -22.12 4.70
N THR A 156 13.78 -21.97 5.93
CA THR A 156 12.95 -20.83 6.33
C THR A 156 13.72 -19.54 6.24
N LEU A 157 14.97 -19.49 6.70
CA LEU A 157 15.81 -18.29 6.64
C LEU A 157 16.21 -17.94 5.21
N THR A 158 16.51 -18.93 4.37
CA THR A 158 16.81 -18.69 2.95
C THR A 158 15.59 -18.20 2.17
N ALA A 159 14.37 -18.40 2.66
CA ALA A 159 13.16 -17.82 2.04
C ALA A 159 13.12 -16.28 2.12
N PHE A 160 13.87 -15.66 3.03
CA PHE A 160 13.99 -14.20 3.14
C PHE A 160 15.16 -13.61 2.33
N MET A 161 15.91 -14.42 1.63
CA MET A 161 17.02 -13.99 0.77
C MET A 161 16.84 -14.53 -0.64
N ASP A 162 17.37 -13.80 -1.62
CA ASP A 162 17.48 -14.33 -2.98
C ASP A 162 18.63 -15.37 -3.11
N THR A 163 18.60 -16.12 -4.20
CA THR A 163 19.62 -17.16 -4.49
C THR A 163 21.03 -16.57 -4.69
N ALA A 164 21.11 -15.33 -5.16
CA ALA A 164 22.37 -14.61 -5.34
C ALA A 164 22.91 -14.01 -4.03
N ARG A 165 22.13 -14.06 -2.93
CA ARG A 165 22.42 -13.39 -1.65
C ARG A 165 22.73 -11.90 -1.81
N GLN A 166 22.00 -11.28 -2.73
CA GLN A 166 22.09 -9.86 -3.02
C GLN A 166 21.02 -9.08 -2.31
N SER A 167 19.79 -9.65 -2.24
CA SER A 167 18.62 -9.01 -1.68
C SER A 167 18.08 -9.79 -0.49
N THR A 168 17.51 -9.07 0.47
CA THR A 168 16.72 -9.64 1.57
C THR A 168 15.37 -8.93 1.66
N ARG A 169 14.37 -9.63 2.19
CA ARG A 169 13.02 -9.08 2.37
C ARG A 169 12.61 -9.06 3.84
N ILE A 170 11.83 -8.06 4.16
CA ILE A 170 11.09 -7.93 5.40
C ILE A 170 9.62 -8.06 5.02
N SER A 171 8.91 -9.01 5.60
CA SER A 171 7.48 -9.24 5.37
C SER A 171 6.71 -8.79 6.61
N VAL A 172 5.71 -7.94 6.43
CA VAL A 172 4.90 -7.45 7.53
C VAL A 172 3.42 -7.43 7.13
N SER A 173 2.55 -7.83 8.05
CA SER A 173 1.12 -7.65 7.92
C SER A 173 0.71 -6.34 8.56
N MET A 174 -0.16 -5.58 7.89
CA MET A 174 -0.65 -4.29 8.36
C MET A 174 -2.18 -4.24 8.33
N ALA A 175 -2.77 -3.37 9.14
CA ALA A 175 -4.18 -3.08 9.09
C ALA A 175 -4.56 -2.39 7.77
N ASP A 176 -5.82 -2.54 7.35
CA ASP A 176 -6.35 -1.79 6.22
C ASP A 176 -6.65 -0.35 6.64
N VAL A 177 -5.65 0.52 6.50
CA VAL A 177 -5.72 1.95 6.85
C VAL A 177 -6.32 2.82 5.73
N GLY A 178 -6.70 2.20 4.62
CA GLY A 178 -7.26 2.89 3.46
C GLY A 178 -6.25 3.71 2.66
N THR A 179 -6.68 4.11 1.47
CA THR A 179 -5.81 4.77 0.47
C THR A 179 -5.31 6.15 0.86
N LYS A 180 -5.86 6.77 1.91
CA LYS A 180 -5.44 8.10 2.38
C LYS A 180 -4.28 8.05 3.37
N GLU A 181 -4.31 7.14 4.34
CA GLU A 181 -3.30 7.02 5.38
C GLU A 181 -2.12 6.16 4.95
N LEU A 182 -2.38 5.16 4.09
CA LEU A 182 -1.35 4.27 3.57
C LEU A 182 -0.14 4.99 2.98
N PRO A 183 -0.27 6.04 2.11
CA PRO A 183 0.88 6.77 1.58
C PRO A 183 1.72 7.46 2.66
N VAL A 184 1.10 7.99 3.71
CA VAL A 184 1.80 8.66 4.81
C VAL A 184 2.67 7.66 5.56
N LEU A 185 2.11 6.51 5.88
CA LEU A 185 2.77 5.41 6.56
C LEU A 185 3.93 4.85 5.71
N LEU A 186 3.71 4.62 4.41
CA LEU A 186 4.74 4.14 3.50
C LEU A 186 5.89 5.15 3.32
N ASN A 187 5.58 6.44 3.24
CA ASN A 187 6.59 7.50 3.18
C ASN A 187 7.44 7.55 4.45
N GLY A 188 6.84 7.37 5.63
CA GLY A 188 7.58 7.29 6.89
C GLY A 188 8.55 6.11 6.91
N ILE A 189 8.12 4.92 6.46
CA ILE A 189 8.99 3.75 6.35
C ILE A 189 10.09 3.97 5.33
N GLN A 190 9.78 4.55 4.16
CA GLN A 190 10.78 4.82 3.12
C GLN A 190 11.81 5.85 3.59
N GLN A 191 11.41 6.89 4.31
CA GLN A 191 12.31 7.85 4.90
C GLN A 191 13.24 7.18 5.92
N ARG A 192 12.71 6.38 6.82
CA ARG A 192 13.51 5.65 7.80
C ARG A 192 14.45 4.66 7.14
N ALA A 193 14.01 3.98 6.09
CA ALA A 193 14.87 3.11 5.31
C ALA A 193 16.03 3.87 4.65
N ASN A 194 15.78 5.05 4.09
CA ASN A 194 16.82 5.89 3.48
C ASN A 194 17.84 6.43 4.49
N GLU A 195 17.45 6.62 5.75
CA GLU A 195 18.35 7.01 6.84
C GLU A 195 19.30 5.85 7.24
N LEU A 196 18.77 4.61 7.26
CA LEU A 196 19.52 3.42 7.65
C LEU A 196 20.39 2.86 6.53
N PHE A 197 19.90 2.93 5.31
CA PHE A 197 20.52 2.36 4.12
C PHE A 197 21.00 3.47 3.18
N ASP A 198 22.29 3.64 3.07
CA ASP A 198 22.90 4.55 2.09
C ASP A 198 22.41 4.21 0.67
N THR A 199 21.71 5.14 0.05
CA THR A 199 21.14 4.97 -1.29
C THR A 199 22.17 4.73 -2.39
N ALA A 200 23.42 5.10 -2.15
CA ALA A 200 24.53 4.79 -3.07
C ALA A 200 24.84 3.28 -3.09
N GLN A 201 24.74 2.63 -1.94
CA GLN A 201 25.11 1.22 -1.77
C GLN A 201 23.92 0.27 -1.79
N TYR A 202 22.74 0.75 -1.39
CA TYR A 202 21.52 -0.04 -1.23
C TYR A 202 20.39 0.51 -2.08
N LYS A 203 19.45 -0.36 -2.44
CA LYS A 203 18.16 0.02 -2.98
C LYS A 203 17.09 -0.61 -2.10
N VAL A 204 16.27 0.22 -1.45
CA VAL A 204 15.14 -0.24 -0.66
C VAL A 204 13.86 0.02 -1.43
N GLN A 205 13.05 -1.03 -1.62
CA GLN A 205 11.78 -0.96 -2.34
C GLN A 205 10.66 -1.53 -1.48
N LEU A 206 9.61 -0.73 -1.35
CA LEU A 206 8.35 -1.18 -0.79
C LEU A 206 7.53 -1.85 -1.89
N THR A 207 6.96 -3.00 -1.61
CA THR A 207 6.15 -3.79 -2.56
C THR A 207 5.10 -4.61 -1.80
N GLY A 208 4.38 -5.46 -2.50
CA GLY A 208 3.32 -6.29 -1.92
C GLY A 208 1.94 -5.84 -2.35
N THR A 209 0.92 -6.59 -1.93
CA THR A 209 -0.46 -6.38 -2.35
C THR A 209 -0.98 -5.01 -1.92
N SER A 210 -0.56 -4.51 -0.75
CA SER A 210 -0.93 -3.18 -0.25
C SER A 210 -0.50 -2.06 -1.20
N ILE A 211 0.73 -2.14 -1.74
CA ILE A 211 1.25 -1.18 -2.72
C ILE A 211 0.51 -1.30 -4.05
N THR A 212 0.32 -2.53 -4.52
CA THR A 212 -0.39 -2.80 -5.78
C THR A 212 -1.81 -2.25 -5.74
N PHE A 213 -2.51 -2.42 -4.62
CA PHE A 213 -3.84 -1.85 -4.42
C PHE A 213 -3.82 -0.32 -4.45
N LEU A 214 -2.88 0.31 -3.72
CA LEU A 214 -2.76 1.76 -3.68
C LEU A 214 -2.50 2.35 -5.06
N GLU A 215 -1.52 1.81 -5.78
CA GLU A 215 -1.16 2.28 -7.11
C GLU A 215 -2.25 1.96 -8.14
N GLY A 216 -2.89 0.79 -8.04
CA GLY A 216 -4.04 0.42 -8.86
C GLY A 216 -5.22 1.37 -8.65
N SER A 217 -5.56 1.69 -7.40
CA SER A 217 -6.63 2.66 -7.07
C SER A 217 -6.32 4.04 -7.62
N LYS A 218 -5.09 4.53 -7.47
CA LYS A 218 -4.66 5.81 -8.07
C LYS A 218 -4.77 5.81 -9.60
N PHE A 219 -4.34 4.73 -10.22
CA PHE A 219 -4.40 4.57 -11.68
C PHE A 219 -5.85 4.62 -12.18
N ILE A 220 -6.76 3.87 -11.52
CA ILE A 220 -8.18 3.85 -11.87
C ILE A 220 -8.81 5.24 -11.71
N ILE A 221 -8.57 5.93 -10.58
CA ILE A 221 -9.12 7.25 -10.32
C ILE A 221 -8.59 8.29 -11.33
N ASN A 222 -7.32 8.27 -11.63
CA ASN A 222 -6.72 9.20 -12.59
C ASN A 222 -7.18 8.88 -14.03
N GLY A 223 -7.23 7.60 -14.40
CA GLY A 223 -7.75 7.15 -15.69
C GLY A 223 -9.22 7.53 -15.89
N LEU A 224 -10.05 7.43 -14.85
CA LEU A 224 -11.44 7.87 -14.90
C LEU A 224 -11.55 9.38 -15.15
N LYS A 225 -10.77 10.20 -14.42
CA LYS A 225 -10.73 11.66 -14.63
C LYS A 225 -10.32 12.02 -16.06
N GLU A 226 -9.28 11.38 -16.55
CA GLU A 226 -8.77 11.60 -17.91
C GLU A 226 -9.79 11.17 -18.97
N SER A 227 -10.42 10.03 -18.78
CA SER A 227 -11.46 9.52 -19.69
C SER A 227 -12.68 10.47 -19.77
N ILE A 228 -13.14 10.98 -18.63
CA ILE A 228 -14.22 11.96 -18.58
C ILE A 228 -13.83 13.23 -19.33
N PHE A 229 -12.61 13.75 -19.13
CA PHE A 229 -12.15 14.93 -19.83
C PHE A 229 -12.11 14.73 -21.36
N TRP A 230 -11.54 13.63 -21.83
CA TRP A 230 -11.47 13.31 -23.26
C TRP A 230 -12.85 13.07 -23.87
N ALA A 231 -13.76 12.41 -23.15
CA ALA A 231 -15.13 12.21 -23.59
C ALA A 231 -15.87 13.54 -23.79
N PHE A 232 -15.77 14.47 -22.83
CA PHE A 232 -16.37 15.81 -22.96
C PHE A 232 -15.76 16.60 -24.11
N LEU A 233 -14.45 16.55 -24.28
CA LEU A 233 -13.76 17.24 -25.34
C LEU A 233 -14.20 16.70 -26.71
N LEU A 234 -14.28 15.39 -26.86
CA LEU A 234 -14.69 14.75 -28.11
C LEU A 234 -16.15 15.05 -28.45
N ILE A 235 -17.05 14.95 -27.45
CA ILE A 235 -18.46 15.33 -27.63
C ILE A 235 -18.57 16.80 -28.04
N SER A 236 -17.81 17.70 -27.41
CA SER A 236 -17.81 19.12 -27.71
C SER A 236 -17.34 19.40 -29.14
N LEU A 237 -16.28 18.72 -29.59
CA LEU A 237 -15.79 18.83 -30.96
C LEU A 237 -16.79 18.30 -32.00
N CYS A 238 -17.40 17.16 -31.75
CA CYS A 238 -18.44 16.61 -32.62
C CYS A 238 -19.63 17.56 -32.74
N MET A 239 -20.11 18.11 -31.61
CA MET A 239 -21.21 19.07 -31.61
C MET A 239 -20.83 20.36 -32.33
N LEU A 240 -19.61 20.86 -32.13
CA LEU A 240 -19.13 22.06 -32.82
C LEU A 240 -19.04 21.82 -34.34
N TYR A 241 -18.53 20.67 -34.75
CA TYR A 241 -18.46 20.30 -36.16
C TYR A 241 -19.86 20.22 -36.81
N LEU A 242 -20.82 19.61 -36.12
CA LEU A 242 -22.19 19.39 -36.61
C LEU A 242 -22.97 20.70 -36.70
N PHE A 243 -22.97 21.50 -35.66
CA PHE A 243 -23.81 22.70 -35.55
C PHE A 243 -23.08 23.99 -35.93
N LYS A 244 -21.75 23.99 -36.08
CA LYS A 244 -20.92 25.17 -36.42
C LYS A 244 -21.26 26.43 -35.61
N SER A 245 -21.74 26.25 -34.37
CA SER A 245 -22.21 27.33 -33.52
C SER A 245 -21.84 27.09 -32.04
N PHE A 246 -21.02 27.98 -31.48
CA PHE A 246 -20.65 27.97 -30.08
C PHE A 246 -21.86 28.15 -29.13
N ARG A 247 -22.87 28.91 -29.56
CA ARG A 247 -24.09 29.11 -28.75
C ARG A 247 -24.87 27.79 -28.55
N ILE A 248 -25.01 27.02 -29.62
CA ILE A 248 -25.69 25.72 -29.59
C ILE A 248 -24.88 24.73 -28.74
N LEU A 249 -23.55 24.75 -28.84
CA LEU A 249 -22.65 23.93 -28.03
C LEU A 249 -22.89 24.18 -26.55
N ILE A 250 -22.86 25.45 -26.09
CA ILE A 250 -23.04 25.81 -24.67
C ILE A 250 -24.45 25.43 -24.22
N CYS A 251 -25.47 25.74 -25.01
CA CYS A 251 -26.87 25.41 -24.66
C CYS A 251 -27.12 23.90 -24.57
N SER A 252 -26.34 23.07 -25.23
CA SER A 252 -26.45 21.61 -25.17
C SER A 252 -25.58 21.03 -24.03
N LEU A 253 -24.37 21.54 -23.84
CA LEU A 253 -23.41 21.00 -22.87
C LEU A 253 -23.79 21.33 -21.42
N VAL A 254 -24.21 22.57 -21.16
CA VAL A 254 -24.53 23.02 -19.80
C VAL A 254 -25.65 22.24 -19.14
N PRO A 255 -26.81 21.96 -19.79
CA PRO A 255 -27.86 21.15 -19.18
C PRO A 255 -27.45 19.72 -18.88
N ASN A 256 -26.48 19.15 -19.58
CA ASN A 256 -25.96 17.81 -19.35
C ASN A 256 -24.90 17.78 -18.23
N LEU A 257 -24.12 18.85 -18.08
CA LEU A 257 -23.13 19.00 -17.00
C LEU A 257 -23.76 19.24 -15.62
N ILE A 258 -24.82 20.05 -15.56
CA ILE A 258 -25.49 20.42 -14.30
C ILE A 258 -25.94 19.17 -13.50
N PRO A 259 -26.72 18.22 -14.07
CA PRO A 259 -27.11 17.02 -13.35
C PRO A 259 -25.93 16.16 -12.92
N LEU A 260 -24.87 16.11 -13.73
CA LEU A 260 -23.67 15.33 -13.45
C LEU A 260 -22.89 15.89 -12.25
N VAL A 261 -22.77 17.21 -12.15
CA VAL A 261 -22.19 17.89 -10.99
C VAL A 261 -23.08 17.73 -9.75
N ILE A 262 -24.42 17.81 -9.92
CA ILE A 262 -25.37 17.62 -8.81
C ILE A 262 -25.32 16.20 -8.25
N THR A 263 -25.16 15.19 -9.11
CA THR A 263 -25.07 13.79 -8.66
C THR A 263 -23.71 13.42 -8.09
N ALA A 264 -22.67 14.17 -8.41
CA ALA A 264 -21.31 13.96 -7.90
C ALA A 264 -21.07 14.61 -6.53
N GLY A 265 -21.87 15.60 -6.13
CA GLY A 265 -21.75 16.35 -4.86
C GLY A 265 -22.86 16.07 -3.89
#